data_b21f60b787e2f3b77726edcfbe45cad9
#
_entry.id   b21f60b787e2f3b77726edcfbe45cad9
#
_cell.length_a   1.000
_cell.length_b   1.000
_cell.length_c   1.000
_cell.angle_alpha   90.00
_cell.angle_beta   90.00
_cell.angle_gamma   90.00
#
_symmetry.space_group_name_H-M   'P 1'
#
loop_
_entity.id
_entity.type
_entity.pdbx_description
1 polymer ?
#
loop_
_entity_poly.entity_id
_entity_poly.type
_entity_poly.pdbx_seq_one_letter_code
_entity_poly.pdbx_strand_id
1 'polypeptide(L)'
;SYLTNVAYQLRPTLKVTGFAYLTSFDEAPRDSAETVGVRLSGDQPVSKVKLAWFASFARQTERANNPLDFDQKFYTAEVTGTFRQYSLGAGYEMLDGNGVRGFSTPLATLHKFDGWADKFLTTPPNGLERRYVTAGYTKKGLGILDTVSATAVYHDFNSDRLGIDYGSEVDLQLTAKYRRFNLLLKYADYNADTFATDTDKYWLQIDYVW
;
A
#
# COMPACT_ATOMS: atom_id res chain seq x y z
N SER A 1 10.98 7.78 19.71
CA SER A 1 11.08 7.05 18.43
C SER A 1 12.13 7.67 17.53
N TYR A 2 12.84 6.87 16.74
CA TYR A 2 13.81 7.30 15.72
C TYR A 2 13.46 6.66 14.40
N LEU A 3 13.42 7.48 13.34
CA LEU A 3 13.08 7.03 11.98
C LEU A 3 14.22 7.46 11.04
N THR A 4 14.85 6.51 10.38
CA THR A 4 15.97 6.76 9.48
C THR A 4 15.71 6.13 8.12
N ASN A 5 15.93 6.91 7.07
CA ASN A 5 15.92 6.44 5.68
C ASN A 5 17.17 6.95 4.97
N VAL A 6 17.89 6.05 4.33
CA VAL A 6 19.07 6.37 3.51
C VAL A 6 18.82 5.84 2.11
N ALA A 7 18.78 6.73 1.13
CA ALA A 7 18.54 6.37 -0.26
C ALA A 7 19.77 6.66 -1.11
N TYR A 8 20.14 5.72 -1.97
CA TYR A 8 21.27 5.83 -2.90
C TYR A 8 20.82 5.44 -4.31
N GLN A 9 21.13 6.29 -5.27
CA GLN A 9 20.89 6.03 -6.69
C GLN A 9 22.06 5.23 -7.24
N LEU A 10 21.88 3.90 -7.33
CA LEU A 10 22.92 2.98 -7.77
C LEU A 10 23.17 3.08 -9.28
N ARG A 11 22.09 3.29 -10.06
CA ARG A 11 22.08 3.53 -11.51
C ARG A 11 20.93 4.48 -11.85
N PRO A 12 20.90 5.13 -13.03
CA PRO A 12 19.75 5.96 -13.41
C PRO A 12 18.39 5.29 -13.30
N THR A 13 18.36 3.95 -13.46
CA THR A 13 17.15 3.12 -13.42
C THR A 13 17.02 2.27 -12.14
N LEU A 14 17.89 2.45 -11.13
CA LEU A 14 17.90 1.63 -9.92
C LEU A 14 18.27 2.46 -8.71
N LYS A 15 17.33 2.54 -7.76
CA LYS A 15 17.49 3.16 -6.45
C LYS A 15 17.40 2.11 -5.34
N VAL A 16 18.31 2.20 -4.39
CA VAL A 16 18.30 1.40 -3.15
C VAL A 16 17.97 2.33 -1.98
N THR A 17 17.10 1.90 -1.09
CA THR A 17 16.78 2.63 0.14
C THR A 17 16.87 1.66 1.31
N GLY A 18 17.77 1.92 2.25
CA GLY A 18 17.80 1.28 3.56
C GLY A 18 16.97 2.11 4.55
N PHE A 19 16.27 1.46 5.46
CA PHE A 19 15.51 2.14 6.49
C PHE A 19 15.56 1.40 7.82
N ALA A 20 15.49 2.19 8.92
CA ALA A 20 15.39 1.67 10.27
C ALA A 20 14.40 2.54 11.06
N TYR A 21 13.38 1.91 11.64
CA TYR A 21 12.36 2.56 12.46
C TYR A 21 12.39 1.95 13.86
N LEU A 22 12.82 2.76 14.81
CA LEU A 22 12.96 2.40 16.21
C LEU A 22 11.86 3.12 16.99
N THR A 23 10.73 2.44 17.17
CA THR A 23 9.56 3.03 17.85
C THR A 23 9.49 2.58 19.31
N SER A 24 9.14 3.48 20.19
CA SER A 24 8.87 3.20 21.60
C SER A 24 7.67 4.01 22.05
N PHE A 25 6.70 3.33 22.64
CA PHE A 25 5.45 3.90 23.14
C PHE A 25 5.27 3.51 24.61
N ASP A 26 5.33 4.48 25.50
CA ASP A 26 5.23 4.23 26.95
C ASP A 26 3.81 3.83 27.36
N GLU A 27 2.80 4.41 26.70
CA GLU A 27 1.39 4.11 26.95
C GLU A 27 0.88 2.85 26.21
N ALA A 28 1.62 2.40 25.17
CA ALA A 28 1.31 1.21 24.40
C ALA A 28 2.57 0.36 24.18
N PRO A 29 3.15 -0.23 25.23
CA PRO A 29 4.45 -0.94 25.14
C PRO A 29 4.46 -2.07 24.11
N ARG A 30 3.33 -2.73 23.90
CA ARG A 30 3.17 -3.81 22.89
C ARG A 30 3.39 -3.36 21.46
N ASP A 31 3.28 -2.05 21.17
CA ASP A 31 3.49 -1.47 19.85
C ASP A 31 4.93 -1.00 19.62
N SER A 32 5.76 -1.05 20.67
CA SER A 32 7.18 -0.73 20.58
C SER A 32 7.92 -1.79 19.77
N ALA A 33 8.57 -1.37 18.69
CA ALA A 33 9.22 -2.29 17.77
C ALA A 33 10.48 -1.66 17.13
N GLU A 34 11.39 -2.52 16.73
CA GLU A 34 12.47 -2.20 15.81
C GLU A 34 12.16 -2.81 14.45
N THR A 35 12.11 -1.98 13.41
CA THR A 35 11.88 -2.41 12.02
C THR A 35 13.07 -1.98 11.19
N VAL A 36 13.76 -2.93 10.56
CA VAL A 36 14.89 -2.68 9.66
C VAL A 36 14.58 -3.30 8.32
N GLY A 37 14.85 -2.56 7.24
CA GLY A 37 14.51 -3.05 5.92
C GLY A 37 15.28 -2.38 4.79
N VAL A 38 15.07 -2.93 3.59
CA VAL A 38 15.61 -2.44 2.35
C VAL A 38 14.53 -2.40 1.28
N ARG A 39 14.55 -1.38 0.44
CA ARG A 39 13.71 -1.24 -0.75
C ARG A 39 14.58 -1.01 -1.97
N LEU A 40 14.30 -1.77 -3.00
CA LEU A 40 14.80 -1.58 -4.35
C LEU A 40 13.68 -0.99 -5.19
N SER A 41 13.97 0.00 -6.01
CA SER A 41 12.97 0.54 -6.93
C SER A 41 13.65 1.05 -8.20
N GLY A 42 12.90 1.01 -9.29
CA GLY A 42 13.40 1.46 -10.57
C GLY A 42 12.31 1.78 -11.56
N ASP A 43 12.68 2.56 -12.56
CA ASP A 43 11.86 2.79 -13.74
C ASP A 43 12.73 2.86 -14.98
N GLN A 44 12.20 2.32 -16.09
CA GLN A 44 12.90 2.32 -17.35
C GLN A 44 11.94 2.21 -18.53
N PRO A 45 12.26 2.80 -19.67
CA PRO A 45 11.53 2.54 -20.91
C PRO A 45 11.90 1.15 -21.46
N VAL A 46 10.88 0.37 -21.79
CA VAL A 46 11.01 -0.91 -22.50
C VAL A 46 10.15 -0.79 -23.76
N SER A 47 10.80 -0.52 -24.91
CA SER A 47 10.11 -0.15 -26.14
C SER A 47 9.22 1.08 -25.94
N LYS A 48 7.90 0.95 -26.16
CA LYS A 48 6.90 2.02 -26.00
C LYS A 48 6.24 2.05 -24.62
N VAL A 49 6.61 1.15 -23.73
CA VAL A 49 6.07 1.04 -22.38
C VAL A 49 7.07 1.64 -21.38
N LYS A 50 6.62 2.49 -20.48
CA LYS A 50 7.39 2.86 -19.29
C LYS A 50 7.10 1.83 -18.21
N LEU A 51 8.12 1.08 -17.82
CA LEU A 51 8.03 0.08 -16.74
C LEU A 51 8.54 0.72 -15.45
N ALA A 52 7.73 0.64 -14.39
CA ALA A 52 8.12 0.99 -13.03
C ALA A 52 7.96 -0.23 -12.13
N TRP A 53 8.85 -0.41 -11.16
CA TRP A 53 8.79 -1.52 -10.24
C TRP A 53 9.44 -1.17 -8.90
N PHE A 54 9.04 -1.86 -7.86
CA PHE A 54 9.75 -1.90 -6.60
C PHE A 54 9.62 -3.27 -5.93
N ALA A 55 10.57 -3.55 -5.04
CA ALA A 55 10.51 -4.65 -4.10
C ALA A 55 11.07 -4.18 -2.76
N SER A 56 10.47 -4.61 -1.66
CA SER A 56 10.91 -4.25 -0.32
C SER A 56 10.86 -5.47 0.60
N PHE A 57 11.81 -5.50 1.52
CA PHE A 57 11.87 -6.45 2.62
C PHE A 57 12.10 -5.70 3.92
N ALA A 58 11.43 -6.11 4.99
CA ALA A 58 11.73 -5.66 6.34
C ALA A 58 11.62 -6.80 7.35
N ARG A 59 12.34 -6.65 8.45
CA ARG A 59 12.23 -7.48 9.65
C ARG A 59 11.85 -6.59 10.82
N GLN A 60 10.94 -7.08 11.64
CA GLN A 60 10.47 -6.38 12.84
C GLN A 60 10.62 -7.27 14.05
N THR A 61 11.25 -6.74 15.09
CA THR A 61 11.42 -7.40 16.39
C THR A 61 10.91 -6.50 17.51
N GLU A 62 10.77 -7.04 18.69
CA GLU A 62 10.42 -6.27 19.89
C GLU A 62 11.52 -5.25 20.23
N ARG A 63 11.11 -4.19 20.91
CA ARG A 63 11.99 -3.12 21.36
C ARG A 63 11.56 -2.54 22.70
N ALA A 64 12.56 -2.03 23.46
CA ALA A 64 12.37 -1.34 24.75
C ALA A 64 11.62 -2.21 25.76
N ASN A 65 10.49 -1.72 26.28
CA ASN A 65 9.67 -2.39 27.28
C ASN A 65 8.53 -3.25 26.68
N ASN A 66 8.63 -3.66 25.42
CA ASN A 66 7.63 -4.54 24.84
C ASN A 66 7.64 -5.90 25.55
N PRO A 67 6.49 -6.34 26.11
CA PRO A 67 6.41 -7.60 26.84
C PRO A 67 6.32 -8.84 25.95
N LEU A 68 6.23 -8.67 24.61
CA LEU A 68 6.13 -9.75 23.64
C LEU A 68 7.49 -10.00 23.01
N ASP A 69 7.80 -11.26 22.76
CA ASP A 69 8.93 -11.70 21.95
C ASP A 69 8.41 -12.05 20.54
N PHE A 70 8.96 -11.44 19.49
CA PHE A 70 8.55 -11.69 18.12
C PHE A 70 9.64 -11.34 17.10
N ASP A 71 9.60 -12.07 16.01
CA ASP A 71 10.44 -11.87 14.83
C ASP A 71 9.55 -12.02 13.60
N GLN A 72 9.15 -10.89 13.02
CA GLN A 72 8.18 -10.83 11.93
C GLN A 72 8.81 -10.22 10.68
N LYS A 73 8.33 -10.63 9.53
CA LYS A 73 8.83 -10.22 8.21
C LYS A 73 7.76 -9.50 7.42
N PHE A 74 8.22 -8.65 6.53
CA PHE A 74 7.42 -7.94 5.55
C PHE A 74 8.05 -8.09 4.18
N TYR A 75 7.24 -8.43 3.20
CA TYR A 75 7.64 -8.47 1.81
C TYR A 75 6.63 -7.72 0.96
N THR A 76 7.09 -6.93 0.01
CA THR A 76 6.21 -6.39 -1.02
C THR A 76 6.95 -6.24 -2.33
N ALA A 77 6.25 -6.47 -3.43
CA ALA A 77 6.74 -6.22 -4.77
C ALA A 77 5.60 -5.74 -5.67
N GLU A 78 5.90 -4.79 -6.54
CA GLU A 78 4.95 -4.25 -7.52
C GLU A 78 5.66 -4.00 -8.84
N VAL A 79 4.95 -4.23 -9.92
CA VAL A 79 5.33 -3.81 -11.28
C VAL A 79 4.17 -3.11 -11.96
N THR A 80 4.44 -2.00 -12.63
CA THR A 80 3.46 -1.23 -13.39
C THR A 80 4.03 -0.86 -14.76
N GLY A 81 3.30 -1.21 -15.81
CA GLY A 81 3.56 -0.81 -17.18
C GLY A 81 2.63 0.32 -17.61
N THR A 82 3.19 1.40 -18.17
CA THR A 82 2.41 2.53 -18.71
C THR A 82 2.65 2.66 -20.22
N PHE A 83 1.57 2.64 -20.97
CA PHE A 83 1.57 2.85 -22.41
C PHE A 83 0.55 3.93 -22.79
N ARG A 84 1.04 5.05 -23.30
CA ARG A 84 0.21 6.23 -23.62
C ARG A 84 -0.62 6.69 -22.40
N GLN A 85 -1.95 6.55 -22.49
CA GLN A 85 -2.90 6.94 -21.43
C GLN A 85 -3.21 5.82 -20.44
N TYR A 86 -2.80 4.58 -20.73
CA TYR A 86 -3.17 3.39 -19.98
C TYR A 86 -2.03 2.92 -19.09
N SER A 87 -2.35 2.46 -17.91
CA SER A 87 -1.44 1.74 -17.03
C SER A 87 -2.05 0.42 -16.58
N LEU A 88 -1.22 -0.59 -16.43
CA LEU A 88 -1.58 -1.88 -15.87
C LEU A 88 -0.47 -2.29 -14.91
N GLY A 89 -0.85 -2.70 -13.71
CA GLY A 89 0.08 -3.12 -12.67
C GLY A 89 -0.41 -4.37 -11.95
N ALA A 90 0.52 -5.01 -11.26
CA ALA A 90 0.24 -6.08 -10.32
C ALA A 90 1.21 -5.98 -9.14
N GLY A 91 0.77 -6.37 -7.98
CA GLY A 91 1.57 -6.37 -6.78
C GLY A 91 1.21 -7.51 -5.84
N TYR A 92 2.16 -7.75 -4.96
CA TYR A 92 2.07 -8.71 -3.87
C TYR A 92 2.63 -8.07 -2.60
N GLU A 93 1.95 -8.28 -1.49
CA GLU A 93 2.40 -7.85 -0.17
C GLU A 93 2.10 -8.92 0.86
N MET A 94 3.04 -9.10 1.79
CA MET A 94 2.89 -10.00 2.92
C MET A 94 3.39 -9.32 4.18
N LEU A 95 2.53 -9.27 5.18
CA LEU A 95 2.78 -8.85 6.55
C LEU A 95 2.65 -10.09 7.44
N ASP A 96 3.77 -10.56 7.96
CA ASP A 96 3.84 -11.79 8.77
C ASP A 96 2.96 -11.71 10.02
N GLY A 97 2.51 -12.87 10.48
CA GLY A 97 1.77 -13.04 11.72
C GLY A 97 2.19 -14.30 12.48
N ASN A 98 2.27 -14.22 13.81
CA ASN A 98 2.66 -15.35 14.65
C ASN A 98 1.48 -16.04 15.38
N GLY A 99 0.24 -15.64 15.06
CA GLY A 99 -0.99 -16.10 15.71
C GLY A 99 -1.37 -15.30 16.97
N VAL A 100 -0.49 -14.42 17.45
CA VAL A 100 -0.73 -13.52 18.60
C VAL A 100 -0.78 -12.07 18.13
N ARG A 101 0.10 -11.69 17.19
CA ARG A 101 0.15 -10.37 16.57
C ARG A 101 0.62 -10.46 15.13
N GLY A 102 0.20 -9.49 14.32
CA GLY A 102 0.73 -9.26 12.98
C GLY A 102 1.87 -8.24 12.97
N PHE A 103 2.62 -8.18 11.88
CA PHE A 103 3.60 -7.13 11.60
C PHE A 103 2.95 -5.75 11.72
N SER A 104 3.48 -4.89 12.57
CA SER A 104 2.86 -3.62 12.91
C SER A 104 3.37 -2.46 12.07
N THR A 105 2.46 -1.61 11.60
CA THR A 105 2.76 -0.41 10.80
C THR A 105 2.20 0.86 11.46
N PRO A 106 2.58 1.19 12.72
CA PRO A 106 1.90 2.20 13.54
C PRO A 106 1.98 3.63 13.00
N LEU A 107 2.89 3.89 12.05
CA LEU A 107 3.09 5.20 11.43
C LEU A 107 2.62 5.25 9.97
N ALA A 108 1.97 4.19 9.49
CA ALA A 108 1.44 4.17 8.14
C ALA A 108 0.20 5.07 8.01
N THR A 109 0.06 5.75 6.86
CA THR A 109 -1.19 6.40 6.48
C THR A 109 -2.16 5.33 6.00
N LEU A 110 -3.11 5.03 6.80
CA LEU A 110 -3.93 3.83 6.81
C LEU A 110 -4.74 3.58 5.53
N HIS A 111 -5.24 4.62 4.89
CA HIS A 111 -6.16 4.52 3.75
C HIS A 111 -5.50 4.12 2.41
N LYS A 112 -4.20 4.19 2.30
CA LYS A 112 -3.48 3.92 1.03
C LYS A 112 -3.08 2.45 0.87
N PHE A 113 -2.98 1.74 1.96
CA PHE A 113 -2.47 0.39 2.02
C PHE A 113 -3.60 -0.57 2.38
N ASP A 114 -3.59 -1.75 1.83
CA ASP A 114 -4.47 -2.87 2.16
C ASP A 114 -5.96 -2.61 1.93
N GLY A 115 -6.28 -1.91 0.82
CA GLY A 115 -7.65 -1.61 0.39
C GLY A 115 -8.23 -0.33 1.00
N TRP A 116 -9.18 0.28 0.29
CA TRP A 116 -9.77 1.55 0.70
C TRP A 116 -10.96 1.39 1.64
N ALA A 117 -11.47 0.16 1.79
CA ALA A 117 -12.48 -0.14 2.81
C ALA A 117 -11.92 -0.10 4.23
N ASP A 118 -10.59 0.03 4.41
CA ASP A 118 -9.88 0.16 5.69
C ASP A 118 -10.12 -1.03 6.63
N LYS A 119 -10.16 -2.25 6.10
CA LYS A 119 -10.35 -3.46 6.91
C LYS A 119 -9.08 -3.90 7.64
N PHE A 120 -7.93 -3.59 7.07
CA PHE A 120 -6.62 -4.05 7.54
C PHE A 120 -5.77 -2.92 8.14
N LEU A 121 -6.40 -1.96 8.83
CA LEU A 121 -5.69 -0.87 9.56
C LEU A 121 -4.74 -1.41 10.63
N THR A 122 -5.03 -2.59 11.13
CA THR A 122 -4.13 -3.38 11.97
C THR A 122 -3.99 -4.74 11.32
N THR A 123 -2.76 -5.18 11.11
CA THR A 123 -2.48 -6.51 10.57
C THR A 123 -3.05 -7.59 11.50
N PRO A 124 -3.87 -8.51 10.99
CA PRO A 124 -4.43 -9.59 11.79
C PRO A 124 -3.34 -10.45 12.47
N PRO A 125 -3.64 -11.13 13.59
CA PRO A 125 -2.65 -11.99 14.27
C PRO A 125 -2.07 -13.10 13.41
N ASN A 126 -2.82 -13.60 12.43
CA ASN A 126 -2.35 -14.60 11.47
C ASN A 126 -1.65 -13.98 10.23
N GLY A 127 -1.31 -12.68 10.29
CA GLY A 127 -0.71 -11.98 9.18
C GLY A 127 -1.70 -11.60 8.08
N LEU A 128 -1.18 -10.95 7.05
CA LEU A 128 -1.93 -10.54 5.87
C LEU A 128 -1.09 -10.80 4.63
N GLU A 129 -1.64 -11.55 3.70
CA GLU A 129 -1.14 -11.71 2.34
C GLU A 129 -2.12 -11.04 1.39
N ARG A 130 -1.65 -10.10 0.59
CA ARG A 130 -2.44 -9.37 -0.39
C ARG A 130 -1.85 -9.53 -1.78
N ARG A 131 -2.69 -9.94 -2.73
CA ARG A 131 -2.43 -9.89 -4.16
C ARG A 131 -3.34 -8.86 -4.79
N TYR A 132 -2.82 -8.06 -5.69
CA TYR A 132 -3.67 -7.06 -6.35
C TYR A 132 -3.26 -6.82 -7.79
N VAL A 133 -4.25 -6.39 -8.57
CA VAL A 133 -4.05 -5.87 -9.92
C VAL A 133 -4.65 -4.49 -10.02
N THR A 134 -3.99 -3.60 -10.76
CA THR A 134 -4.44 -2.23 -10.96
C THR A 134 -4.52 -1.90 -12.44
N ALA A 135 -5.57 -1.20 -12.84
CA ALA A 135 -5.73 -0.63 -14.17
C ALA A 135 -5.97 0.88 -14.05
N GLY A 136 -5.28 1.66 -14.86
CA GLY A 136 -5.38 3.11 -14.86
C GLY A 136 -5.53 3.70 -16.25
N TYR A 137 -6.24 4.83 -16.32
CA TYR A 137 -6.37 5.67 -17.50
C TYR A 137 -6.17 7.13 -17.11
N THR A 138 -5.32 7.85 -17.82
CA THR A 138 -5.11 9.29 -17.62
C THR A 138 -5.06 10.01 -18.95
N LYS A 139 -5.89 11.03 -19.13
CA LYS A 139 -5.91 11.87 -20.33
C LYS A 139 -5.93 13.35 -19.96
N LYS A 140 -5.08 14.11 -20.63
CA LYS A 140 -5.04 15.57 -20.57
C LYS A 140 -5.87 16.16 -21.71
N GLY A 141 -6.51 17.31 -21.47
CA GLY A 141 -7.27 18.04 -22.48
C GLY A 141 -8.50 17.28 -23.00
N LEU A 142 -9.36 16.80 -22.12
CA LEU A 142 -10.61 16.13 -22.48
C LEU A 142 -11.76 17.13 -22.41
N GLY A 143 -12.15 17.69 -23.56
CA GLY A 143 -13.17 18.75 -23.60
C GLY A 143 -12.75 19.97 -22.80
N ILE A 144 -13.54 20.35 -21.80
CA ILE A 144 -13.25 21.47 -20.89
C ILE A 144 -12.33 21.10 -19.72
N LEU A 145 -12.02 19.82 -19.54
CA LEU A 145 -11.23 19.31 -18.43
C LEU A 145 -9.73 19.32 -18.76
N ASP A 146 -8.92 19.84 -17.84
CA ASP A 146 -7.45 19.84 -17.97
C ASP A 146 -6.88 18.44 -17.90
N THR A 147 -7.42 17.62 -17.01
CA THR A 147 -7.01 16.22 -16.84
C THR A 147 -8.18 15.41 -16.29
N VAL A 148 -8.29 14.17 -16.76
CA VAL A 148 -9.18 13.14 -16.19
C VAL A 148 -8.33 11.90 -15.94
N SER A 149 -8.49 11.28 -14.75
CA SER A 149 -7.89 9.99 -14.46
C SER A 149 -8.91 9.06 -13.84
N ALA A 150 -8.87 7.79 -14.25
CA ALA A 150 -9.64 6.70 -13.66
C ALA A 150 -8.68 5.61 -13.21
N THR A 151 -8.94 5.02 -12.05
CA THR A 151 -8.17 3.89 -11.52
C THR A 151 -9.14 2.84 -11.00
N ALA A 152 -8.85 1.58 -11.28
CA ALA A 152 -9.51 0.42 -10.71
C ALA A 152 -8.45 -0.50 -10.11
N VAL A 153 -8.71 -1.02 -8.91
CA VAL A 153 -7.87 -2.01 -8.24
C VAL A 153 -8.75 -3.15 -7.78
N TYR A 154 -8.26 -4.36 -7.95
CA TYR A 154 -8.84 -5.57 -7.35
C TYR A 154 -7.83 -6.15 -6.38
N HIS A 155 -8.26 -6.44 -5.18
CA HIS A 155 -7.48 -7.04 -4.11
C HIS A 155 -8.05 -8.40 -3.74
N ASP A 156 -7.15 -9.33 -3.45
CA ASP A 156 -7.41 -10.64 -2.86
C ASP A 156 -6.61 -10.72 -1.56
N PHE A 157 -7.29 -11.01 -0.44
CA PHE A 157 -6.73 -10.96 0.90
C PHE A 157 -6.79 -12.34 1.57
N ASN A 158 -5.64 -12.79 2.04
CA ASN A 158 -5.51 -14.04 2.76
C ASN A 158 -4.67 -13.83 4.03
N SER A 159 -4.75 -14.75 4.98
CA SER A 159 -3.76 -14.78 6.06
C SER A 159 -2.45 -15.34 5.55
N ASP A 160 -1.31 -14.74 5.94
CA ASP A 160 0.01 -15.31 5.72
C ASP A 160 0.14 -16.69 6.39
N ARG A 161 -0.32 -16.78 7.63
CA ARG A 161 -0.37 -18.04 8.37
C ARG A 161 -1.73 -18.72 8.19
N LEU A 162 -1.73 -20.02 7.89
CA LEU A 162 -2.90 -20.90 7.76
C LEU A 162 -3.67 -20.78 6.44
N GLY A 163 -3.36 -19.81 5.55
CA GLY A 163 -4.03 -19.65 4.26
C GLY A 163 -5.55 -19.43 4.39
N ILE A 164 -5.99 -18.70 5.42
CA ILE A 164 -7.39 -18.37 5.64
C ILE A 164 -7.77 -17.26 4.67
N ASP A 165 -8.84 -17.45 3.90
CA ASP A 165 -9.40 -16.43 3.03
C ASP A 165 -10.05 -15.32 3.86
N TYR A 166 -9.59 -14.09 3.73
CA TYR A 166 -10.15 -12.93 4.40
C TYR A 166 -11.21 -12.22 3.57
N GLY A 167 -11.20 -12.43 2.25
CA GLY A 167 -12.12 -11.81 1.31
C GLY A 167 -11.41 -11.03 0.21
N SER A 168 -12.18 -10.23 -0.51
CA SER A 168 -11.69 -9.44 -1.65
C SER A 168 -12.25 -8.03 -1.65
N GLU A 169 -11.58 -7.11 -2.38
CA GLU A 169 -12.03 -5.71 -2.48
C GLU A 169 -11.87 -5.19 -3.91
N VAL A 170 -12.85 -4.42 -4.36
CA VAL A 170 -12.79 -3.63 -5.59
C VAL A 170 -12.75 -2.16 -5.22
N ASP A 171 -11.72 -1.47 -5.69
CA ASP A 171 -11.53 -0.04 -5.50
C ASP A 171 -11.64 0.71 -6.84
N LEU A 172 -12.46 1.74 -6.88
CA LEU A 172 -12.63 2.59 -8.05
C LEU A 172 -12.37 4.05 -7.70
N GLN A 173 -11.60 4.75 -8.52
CA GLN A 173 -11.35 6.19 -8.36
C GLN A 173 -11.51 6.91 -9.70
N LEU A 174 -12.18 8.05 -9.66
CA LEU A 174 -12.23 9.02 -10.74
C LEU A 174 -11.74 10.37 -10.22
N THR A 175 -10.81 10.99 -10.93
CA THR A 175 -10.39 12.37 -10.68
C THR A 175 -10.58 13.23 -11.92
N ALA A 176 -11.00 14.48 -11.72
CA ALA A 176 -11.10 15.44 -12.80
C ALA A 176 -10.54 16.80 -12.35
N LYS A 177 -9.73 17.42 -13.19
CA LYS A 177 -9.25 18.78 -12.99
C LYS A 177 -9.90 19.71 -14.00
N TYR A 178 -10.47 20.80 -13.47
CA TYR A 178 -11.01 21.88 -14.28
C TYR A 178 -10.53 23.22 -13.71
N ARG A 179 -9.61 23.88 -14.40
CA ARG A 179 -9.00 25.15 -13.97
C ARG A 179 -8.42 25.01 -12.54
N ARG A 180 -9.08 25.66 -11.56
CA ARG A 180 -8.70 25.67 -10.15
C ARG A 180 -9.43 24.63 -9.29
N PHE A 181 -10.32 23.84 -9.90
CA PHE A 181 -11.08 22.81 -9.19
C PHE A 181 -10.45 21.45 -9.43
N ASN A 182 -10.31 20.65 -8.37
CA ASN A 182 -10.04 19.23 -8.44
C ASN A 182 -11.21 18.47 -7.84
N LEU A 183 -11.75 17.53 -8.60
CA LEU A 183 -12.81 16.63 -8.17
C LEU A 183 -12.20 15.24 -7.96
N LEU A 184 -12.55 14.59 -6.86
CA LEU A 184 -12.26 13.19 -6.57
C LEU A 184 -13.56 12.47 -6.22
N LEU A 185 -13.79 11.36 -6.87
CA LEU A 185 -14.79 10.34 -6.50
C LEU A 185 -14.05 9.05 -6.22
N LYS A 186 -14.35 8.37 -5.11
CA LYS A 186 -13.85 7.04 -4.80
C LYS A 186 -14.99 6.13 -4.36
N TYR A 187 -14.82 4.86 -4.64
CA TYR A 187 -15.67 3.76 -4.20
C TYR A 187 -14.79 2.61 -3.78
N ALA A 188 -15.15 1.93 -2.70
CA ALA A 188 -14.58 0.68 -2.27
C ALA A 188 -15.70 -0.29 -1.92
N ASP A 189 -15.56 -1.54 -2.34
CA ASP A 189 -16.47 -2.64 -2.09
C ASP A 189 -15.65 -3.84 -1.58
N TYR A 190 -15.68 -4.05 -0.26
CA TYR A 190 -15.06 -5.19 0.39
C TYR A 190 -16.08 -6.29 0.64
N ASN A 191 -15.85 -7.44 0.04
CA ASN A 191 -16.61 -8.66 0.24
C ASN A 191 -15.86 -9.55 1.23
N ALA A 192 -16.41 -9.69 2.43
CA ALA A 192 -15.82 -10.48 3.50
C ALA A 192 -16.05 -11.98 3.27
N ASP A 193 -14.99 -12.78 3.50
CA ASP A 193 -15.17 -14.22 3.67
C ASP A 193 -15.11 -14.59 5.15
N THR A 194 -13.93 -14.61 5.75
CA THR A 194 -13.78 -14.96 7.18
C THR A 194 -13.34 -13.81 8.07
N PHE A 195 -13.04 -12.65 7.49
CA PHE A 195 -12.52 -11.50 8.23
C PHE A 195 -13.38 -10.25 8.04
N ALA A 196 -13.73 -9.60 9.15
CA ALA A 196 -14.55 -8.39 9.19
C ALA A 196 -15.99 -8.60 8.64
N THR A 197 -16.54 -7.62 7.92
CA THR A 197 -17.90 -7.64 7.34
C THR A 197 -17.89 -6.95 5.99
N ASP A 198 -18.81 -7.33 5.11
CA ASP A 198 -19.05 -6.64 3.84
C ASP A 198 -19.19 -5.14 4.05
N THR A 199 -18.57 -4.36 3.19
CA THR A 199 -18.54 -2.91 3.37
C THR A 199 -18.38 -2.17 2.07
N ASP A 200 -19.34 -1.29 1.82
CA ASP A 200 -19.28 -0.26 0.79
C ASP A 200 -18.87 1.09 1.37
N LYS A 201 -17.93 1.77 0.71
CA LYS A 201 -17.54 3.15 1.05
C LYS A 201 -17.54 4.05 -0.17
N TYR A 202 -17.97 5.29 0.03
CA TYR A 202 -18.01 6.32 -1.00
C TYR A 202 -17.36 7.60 -0.50
N TRP A 203 -16.56 8.24 -1.37
CA TRP A 203 -15.97 9.54 -1.07
C TRP A 203 -16.23 10.51 -2.22
N LEU A 204 -16.56 11.73 -1.87
CA LEU A 204 -16.61 12.88 -2.76
C LEU A 204 -15.75 14.00 -2.15
N GLN A 205 -14.78 14.47 -2.93
CA GLN A 205 -13.93 15.59 -2.53
C GLN A 205 -13.87 16.63 -3.67
N ILE A 206 -13.98 17.89 -3.31
CA ILE A 206 -13.82 19.01 -4.23
C ILE A 206 -12.82 19.97 -3.61
N ASP A 207 -11.69 20.18 -4.27
CA ASP A 207 -10.68 21.14 -3.85
C ASP A 207 -10.66 22.33 -4.79
N TYR A 208 -10.49 23.52 -4.23
CA TYR A 208 -10.27 24.76 -4.95
C TYR A 208 -8.88 25.30 -4.64
N VAL A 209 -8.10 25.58 -5.69
CA VAL A 209 -6.74 26.11 -5.57
C VAL A 209 -6.74 27.56 -6.03
N TRP A 210 -6.50 28.49 -5.13
CA TRP A 210 -6.39 29.94 -5.39
C TRP A 210 -5.01 30.39 -5.87
#